data_f4773a804d76fa03cf2a87c9442f57b0
#
_entry.id   f4773a804d76fa03cf2a87c9442f57b0
#
_cell.length_a   1.000
_cell.length_b   1.000
_cell.length_c   1.000
_cell.angle_alpha   90.00
_cell.angle_beta   90.00
_cell.angle_gamma   90.00
#
_symmetry.space_group_name_H-M   'P 1'
#
loop_
_entity.id
_entity.type
_entity.pdbx_description
1 polymer ?
#
loop_
_entity_poly.entity_id
_entity_poly.type
_entity_poly.pdbx_seq_one_letter_code
_entity_poly.pdbx_strand_id
1 'polypeptide(L)'
;MSPFRYRSLRYQVYRSQARMLAHEAFCKRVCASGAELDVDQVRFEPIGSRAIEALQGWGRQTHHFPWEEVPRWTDRDLKGLDLSLWSAHELCGLCYASPRQSNHCIKIILLEGKPGPTNPLRGFVGSLSLLAVIEYARMLSCSRIEVQQPDPGVEPLYLSLGFVRDPAGRLVMPVGAINEPTIAQISEVPMNYSASSRKAALIKRYTAEAIALAGEITDQQRHILEVAFREGREKEPGGILAGPRSGPIDYEWYTGDSK
;
A
#
# COMPACT_ATOMS: atom_id res chain seq x y z
N MET A 1 21.20 -14.97 13.80
CA MET A 1 20.39 -13.75 13.51
C MET A 1 19.26 -13.66 14.52
N SER A 2 18.94 -12.46 15.00
CA SER A 2 17.79 -12.27 15.88
C SER A 2 16.49 -12.59 15.10
N PRO A 3 15.56 -13.35 15.68
CA PRO A 3 14.23 -13.63 15.10
C PRO A 3 13.48 -12.34 14.73
N PHE A 4 13.78 -11.23 15.39
CA PHE A 4 13.21 -9.92 15.16
C PHE A 4 13.60 -9.34 13.79
N ARG A 5 14.90 -9.39 13.42
CA ARG A 5 15.38 -8.90 12.10
C ARG A 5 14.74 -9.67 10.94
N TYR A 6 14.54 -10.97 11.07
CA TYR A 6 13.93 -11.79 10.05
C TYR A 6 12.45 -11.44 9.83
N ARG A 7 11.71 -11.14 10.91
CA ARG A 7 10.31 -10.70 10.82
C ARG A 7 10.18 -9.34 10.15
N SER A 8 11.04 -8.40 10.52
CA SER A 8 11.08 -7.07 9.90
C SER A 8 11.29 -7.17 8.39
N LEU A 9 12.28 -7.96 7.96
CA LEU A 9 12.57 -8.18 6.53
C LEU A 9 11.36 -8.72 5.76
N ARG A 10 10.65 -9.72 6.29
CA ARG A 10 9.45 -10.26 5.65
C ARG A 10 8.39 -9.20 5.36
N TYR A 11 8.08 -8.36 6.34
CA TYR A 11 7.05 -7.34 6.17
C TYR A 11 7.51 -6.19 5.26
N GLN A 12 8.80 -5.90 5.20
CA GLN A 12 9.35 -4.97 4.22
C GLN A 12 9.18 -5.50 2.79
N VAL A 13 9.49 -6.78 2.57
CA VAL A 13 9.23 -7.45 1.28
C VAL A 13 7.77 -7.35 0.91
N TYR A 14 6.87 -7.67 1.84
CA TYR A 14 5.43 -7.60 1.59
C TYR A 14 4.96 -6.19 1.22
N ARG A 15 5.44 -5.15 1.93
CA ARG A 15 5.14 -3.75 1.59
C ARG A 15 5.62 -3.38 0.19
N SER A 16 6.87 -3.71 -0.14
CA SER A 16 7.43 -3.40 -1.46
C SER A 16 6.73 -4.18 -2.57
N GLN A 17 6.39 -5.45 -2.35
CA GLN A 17 5.59 -6.24 -3.30
C GLN A 17 4.17 -5.67 -3.47
N ALA A 18 3.52 -5.26 -2.39
CA ALA A 18 2.19 -4.67 -2.46
C ALA A 18 2.19 -3.38 -3.29
N ARG A 19 3.18 -2.50 -3.09
CA ARG A 19 3.38 -1.30 -3.90
C ARG A 19 3.64 -1.63 -5.37
N MET A 20 4.50 -2.62 -5.65
CA MET A 20 4.78 -3.08 -7.01
C MET A 20 3.52 -3.59 -7.73
N LEU A 21 2.76 -4.47 -7.07
CA LEU A 21 1.55 -5.06 -7.66
C LEU A 21 0.45 -4.01 -7.86
N ALA A 22 0.31 -3.06 -6.92
CA ALA A 22 -0.59 -1.93 -7.07
C ALA A 22 -0.22 -1.06 -8.27
N HIS A 23 1.07 -0.79 -8.45
CA HIS A 23 1.57 -0.04 -9.61
C HIS A 23 1.31 -0.81 -10.92
N GLU A 24 1.58 -2.11 -10.96
CA GLU A 24 1.28 -2.95 -12.13
C GLU A 24 -0.21 -2.95 -12.46
N ALA A 25 -1.08 -3.11 -11.46
CA ALA A 25 -2.53 -3.07 -11.63
C ALA A 25 -3.02 -1.69 -12.12
N PHE A 26 -2.42 -0.61 -11.61
CA PHE A 26 -2.70 0.75 -12.07
C PHE A 26 -2.32 0.93 -13.53
N CYS A 27 -1.09 0.54 -13.93
CA CYS A 27 -0.65 0.62 -15.32
C CYS A 27 -1.60 -0.11 -16.27
N LYS A 28 -2.02 -1.32 -15.91
CA LYS A 28 -3.00 -2.11 -16.70
C LYS A 28 -4.33 -1.35 -16.86
N ARG A 29 -4.86 -0.74 -15.78
CA ARG A 29 -6.13 -0.02 -15.81
C ARG A 29 -6.07 1.25 -16.65
N VAL A 30 -5.02 2.05 -16.52
CA VAL A 30 -4.86 3.29 -17.31
C VAL A 30 -4.71 2.96 -18.79
N CYS A 31 -3.88 1.97 -19.13
CA CYS A 31 -3.75 1.51 -20.50
C CYS A 31 -5.09 1.03 -21.09
N ALA A 32 -5.92 0.38 -20.29
CA ALA A 32 -7.23 -0.09 -20.73
C ALA A 32 -8.27 1.04 -20.88
N SER A 33 -8.18 2.09 -20.04
CA SER A 33 -9.14 3.21 -20.06
C SER A 33 -8.87 4.27 -21.12
N GLY A 34 -7.71 4.24 -21.77
CA GLY A 34 -7.29 5.30 -22.70
C GLY A 34 -7.04 6.65 -22.04
N ALA A 35 -6.92 6.71 -20.72
CA ALA A 35 -6.68 7.96 -20.01
C ALA A 35 -5.29 8.53 -20.33
N GLU A 36 -5.21 9.84 -20.51
CA GLU A 36 -3.95 10.57 -20.78
C GLU A 36 -3.08 10.75 -19.54
N LEU A 37 -3.02 9.75 -18.67
CA LEU A 37 -2.18 9.78 -17.49
C LEU A 37 -0.85 9.07 -17.76
N ASP A 38 0.27 9.78 -17.56
CA ASP A 38 1.59 9.19 -17.69
C ASP A 38 1.88 8.26 -16.51
N VAL A 39 1.58 6.98 -16.72
CA VAL A 39 1.73 5.94 -15.68
C VAL A 39 3.17 5.76 -15.23
N ASP A 40 4.16 6.09 -16.06
CA ASP A 40 5.57 5.93 -15.75
C ASP A 40 6.06 7.01 -14.75
N GLN A 41 5.32 8.11 -14.65
CA GLN A 41 5.58 9.16 -13.65
C GLN A 41 4.91 8.88 -12.31
N VAL A 42 3.93 7.98 -12.25
CA VAL A 42 3.27 7.62 -10.99
C VAL A 42 4.14 6.65 -10.20
N ARG A 43 4.31 6.91 -8.90
CA ARG A 43 5.13 6.08 -8.02
C ARG A 43 4.43 5.81 -6.71
N PHE A 44 4.60 4.58 -6.24
CA PHE A 44 4.12 4.09 -4.97
C PHE A 44 5.34 3.89 -4.07
N GLU A 45 5.58 4.80 -3.14
CA GLU A 45 6.78 4.81 -2.30
C GLU A 45 6.43 4.70 -0.81
N PRO A 46 7.38 4.35 0.07
CA PRO A 46 7.17 4.47 1.52
C PRO A 46 7.08 5.94 1.94
N ILE A 47 6.51 6.18 3.13
CA ILE A 47 6.50 7.51 3.74
C ILE A 47 7.85 7.72 4.44
N GLY A 48 8.81 8.28 3.71
CA GLY A 48 10.12 8.68 4.22
C GLY A 48 10.25 10.19 4.40
N SER A 49 11.46 10.66 4.75
CA SER A 49 11.77 12.10 4.96
C SER A 49 11.33 12.95 3.78
N ARG A 50 11.58 12.49 2.55
CA ARG A 50 11.17 13.20 1.33
C ARG A 50 9.67 13.44 1.25
N ALA A 51 8.83 12.46 1.66
CA ALA A 51 7.38 12.61 1.66
C ALA A 51 6.93 13.61 2.74
N ILE A 52 7.57 13.57 3.92
CA ILE A 52 7.29 14.51 5.01
C ILE A 52 7.71 15.93 4.63
N GLU A 53 8.86 16.12 3.98
CA GLU A 53 9.29 17.44 3.47
C GLU A 53 8.30 17.97 2.42
N ALA A 54 7.89 17.14 1.46
CA ALA A 54 6.93 17.53 0.42
C ALA A 54 5.54 17.86 0.98
N LEU A 55 5.13 17.19 2.07
CA LEU A 55 3.87 17.45 2.76
C LEU A 55 3.75 18.91 3.25
N GLN A 56 4.85 19.53 3.66
CA GLN A 56 4.86 20.94 4.09
C GLN A 56 4.34 21.87 3.00
N GLY A 57 4.50 21.49 1.73
CA GLY A 57 3.99 22.23 0.58
C GLY A 57 2.47 22.12 0.36
N TRP A 58 1.76 21.25 1.08
CA TRP A 58 0.30 21.12 0.93
C TRP A 58 -0.49 22.27 1.58
N GLY A 59 0.13 23.04 2.48
CA GLY A 59 -0.45 24.22 3.10
C GLY A 59 -1.45 23.87 4.23
N ARG A 60 -2.24 24.87 4.62
CA ARG A 60 -3.14 24.78 5.81
C ARG A 60 -4.46 24.04 5.55
N GLN A 61 -4.71 23.57 4.35
CA GLN A 61 -5.95 22.86 3.99
C GLN A 61 -5.91 21.35 4.25
N THR A 62 -4.84 20.85 4.87
CA THR A 62 -4.69 19.45 5.25
C THR A 62 -5.48 19.14 6.52
N HIS A 63 -5.86 17.88 6.70
CA HIS A 63 -6.59 17.41 7.90
C HIS A 63 -5.73 17.33 9.17
N HIS A 64 -4.49 17.81 9.16
CA HIS A 64 -3.55 17.76 10.30
C HIS A 64 -3.35 16.36 10.88
N PHE A 65 -3.38 15.35 10.03
CA PHE A 65 -2.99 14.01 10.45
C PHE A 65 -1.49 13.99 10.83
N PRO A 66 -1.09 13.19 11.83
CA PRO A 66 0.28 13.15 12.31
C PRO A 66 1.22 12.34 11.37
N TRP A 67 1.30 12.77 10.11
CA TRP A 67 2.10 12.08 9.09
C TRP A 67 3.58 11.98 9.44
N GLU A 68 4.10 12.95 10.20
CA GLU A 68 5.49 12.98 10.67
C GLU A 68 5.81 11.83 11.64
N GLU A 69 4.78 11.26 12.27
CA GLU A 69 4.93 10.15 13.19
C GLU A 69 4.87 8.79 12.50
N VAL A 70 4.32 8.71 11.29
CA VAL A 70 4.11 7.45 10.58
C VAL A 70 5.40 6.65 10.39
N PRO A 71 6.56 7.23 10.07
CA PRO A 71 7.83 6.49 10.02
C PRO A 71 8.15 5.78 11.35
N ARG A 72 7.90 6.45 12.49
CA ARG A 72 8.09 5.85 13.82
C ARG A 72 7.05 4.76 14.12
N TRP A 73 5.82 4.91 13.61
CA TRP A 73 4.81 3.86 13.75
C TRP A 73 5.21 2.61 12.98
N THR A 74 5.72 2.75 11.78
CA THR A 74 6.18 1.63 10.95
C THR A 74 7.31 0.85 11.62
N ASP A 75 8.17 1.50 12.40
CA ASP A 75 9.22 0.85 13.19
C ASP A 75 8.66 0.00 14.34
N ARG A 76 7.55 0.42 14.92
CA ARG A 76 6.90 -0.26 16.05
C ARG A 76 5.85 -1.27 15.59
N ASP A 77 5.07 -0.93 14.58
CA ASP A 77 4.10 -1.78 13.93
C ASP A 77 4.69 -2.43 12.68
N LEU A 78 5.38 -3.55 12.89
CA LEU A 78 6.04 -4.28 11.80
C LEU A 78 5.10 -4.69 10.67
N LYS A 79 3.77 -4.77 10.94
CA LYS A 79 2.74 -5.12 9.97
C LYS A 79 2.05 -3.89 9.36
N GLY A 80 2.42 -2.68 9.75
CA GLY A 80 1.90 -1.46 9.16
C GLY A 80 2.34 -1.32 7.70
N LEU A 81 1.45 -0.83 6.85
CA LEU A 81 1.73 -0.40 5.48
C LEU A 81 1.68 1.12 5.45
N ASP A 82 2.79 1.72 5.12
CA ASP A 82 2.92 3.13 4.81
C ASP A 82 3.02 3.30 3.29
N LEU A 83 2.37 4.31 2.74
CA LEU A 83 2.31 4.57 1.31
C LEU A 83 2.27 6.05 1.02
N SER A 84 3.17 6.51 0.16
CA SER A 84 3.13 7.82 -0.50
C SER A 84 2.94 7.64 -2.00
N LEU A 85 2.01 8.41 -2.56
CA LEU A 85 1.70 8.44 -3.99
C LEU A 85 2.29 9.69 -4.62
N TRP A 86 3.06 9.50 -5.67
CA TRP A 86 3.76 10.56 -6.37
C TRP A 86 3.38 10.59 -7.85
N SER A 87 3.35 11.78 -8.42
CA SER A 87 3.35 12.01 -9.86
C SER A 87 4.54 12.91 -10.21
N ALA A 88 5.49 12.38 -10.99
CA ALA A 88 6.79 13.02 -11.22
C ALA A 88 7.51 13.37 -9.89
N HIS A 89 7.58 14.62 -9.53
CA HIS A 89 8.22 15.10 -8.30
C HIS A 89 7.23 15.57 -7.24
N GLU A 90 5.93 15.48 -7.53
CA GLU A 90 4.86 15.98 -6.69
C GLU A 90 4.27 14.88 -5.82
N LEU A 91 4.20 15.11 -4.51
CA LEU A 91 3.48 14.26 -3.57
C LEU A 91 1.98 14.50 -3.73
N CYS A 92 1.25 13.46 -4.09
CA CYS A 92 -0.18 13.52 -4.43
C CYS A 92 -1.10 12.92 -3.37
N GLY A 93 -0.60 11.99 -2.57
CA GLY A 93 -1.39 11.31 -1.56
C GLY A 93 -0.55 10.52 -0.57
N LEU A 94 -1.14 10.28 0.61
CA LEU A 94 -0.55 9.50 1.70
C LEU A 94 -1.59 8.53 2.25
N CYS A 95 -1.15 7.32 2.60
CA CYS A 95 -1.99 6.31 3.25
C CYS A 95 -1.19 5.54 4.29
N TYR A 96 -1.81 5.28 5.43
CA TYR A 96 -1.31 4.35 6.43
C TYR A 96 -2.39 3.34 6.79
N ALA A 97 -2.05 2.05 6.70
CA ALA A 97 -2.95 0.96 7.02
C ALA A 97 -2.25 -0.09 7.90
N SER A 98 -2.99 -0.68 8.83
CA SER A 98 -2.44 -1.69 9.74
C SER A 98 -3.48 -2.74 10.12
N PRO A 99 -3.11 -4.01 10.23
CA PRO A 99 -3.99 -5.02 10.80
C PRO A 99 -4.12 -4.87 12.31
N ARG A 100 -3.25 -4.08 12.97
CA ARG A 100 -3.16 -3.98 14.43
C ARG A 100 -3.10 -5.36 15.06
N GLN A 101 -3.99 -5.68 15.98
CA GLN A 101 -4.10 -6.99 16.63
C GLN A 101 -4.92 -8.01 15.84
N SER A 102 -5.59 -7.59 14.75
CA SER A 102 -6.41 -8.48 13.94
C SER A 102 -5.56 -9.36 13.03
N ASN A 103 -5.89 -10.66 12.96
CA ASN A 103 -5.33 -11.56 11.95
C ASN A 103 -6.22 -11.67 10.70
N HIS A 104 -7.41 -11.05 10.72
CA HIS A 104 -8.42 -11.18 9.66
C HIS A 104 -8.77 -9.87 8.98
N CYS A 105 -8.35 -8.74 9.55
CA CYS A 105 -8.75 -7.43 9.08
C CYS A 105 -7.54 -6.50 9.03
N ILE A 106 -7.39 -5.76 7.93
CA ILE A 106 -6.50 -4.60 7.85
C ILE A 106 -7.34 -3.32 7.89
N LYS A 107 -6.89 -2.33 8.65
CA LYS A 107 -7.60 -1.04 8.79
C LYS A 107 -6.84 0.05 8.05
N ILE A 108 -7.53 0.78 7.19
CA ILE A 108 -7.06 2.07 6.69
C ILE A 108 -7.25 3.06 7.84
N ILE A 109 -6.15 3.56 8.39
CA ILE A 109 -6.11 4.42 9.56
C ILE A 109 -6.06 5.89 9.12
N LEU A 110 -5.18 6.19 8.18
CA LEU A 110 -5.00 7.50 7.59
C LEU A 110 -5.02 7.38 6.08
N LEU A 111 -5.76 8.26 5.42
CA LEU A 111 -5.78 8.43 3.97
C LEU A 111 -6.04 9.89 3.65
N GLU A 112 -5.12 10.52 2.92
CA GLU A 112 -5.23 11.92 2.54
C GLU A 112 -4.66 12.16 1.16
N GLY A 113 -5.37 12.95 0.35
CA GLY A 113 -4.89 13.45 -0.93
C GLY A 113 -4.43 14.90 -0.82
N LYS A 114 -3.41 15.28 -1.61
CA LYS A 114 -3.02 16.68 -1.72
C LYS A 114 -4.24 17.54 -2.04
N PRO A 115 -4.53 18.56 -1.26
CA PRO A 115 -5.67 19.45 -1.49
C PRO A 115 -5.48 20.31 -2.75
N GLY A 116 -6.59 20.77 -3.28
CA GLY A 116 -6.62 21.70 -4.41
C GLY A 116 -6.72 21.05 -5.80
N PRO A 117 -6.94 21.88 -6.83
CA PRO A 117 -7.19 21.40 -8.20
C PRO A 117 -5.92 20.95 -8.92
N THR A 118 -4.74 21.33 -8.44
CA THR A 118 -3.45 21.07 -9.09
C THR A 118 -2.90 19.67 -8.80
N ASN A 119 -3.56 18.87 -7.95
CA ASN A 119 -3.12 17.50 -7.68
C ASN A 119 -3.27 16.62 -8.93
N PRO A 120 -2.18 16.15 -9.55
CA PRO A 120 -2.25 15.33 -10.77
C PRO A 120 -3.01 14.00 -10.57
N LEU A 121 -3.07 13.50 -9.34
CA LEU A 121 -3.80 12.27 -8.97
C LEU A 121 -5.13 12.57 -8.27
N ARG A 122 -5.70 13.76 -8.47
CA ARG A 122 -7.00 14.12 -7.90
C ARG A 122 -8.08 13.12 -8.37
N GLY A 123 -8.85 12.59 -7.40
CA GLY A 123 -9.85 11.56 -7.65
C GLY A 123 -9.32 10.14 -7.72
N PHE A 124 -7.99 9.94 -7.84
CA PHE A 124 -7.36 8.63 -7.92
C PHE A 124 -6.67 8.19 -6.62
N VAL A 125 -6.34 9.11 -5.70
CA VAL A 125 -5.58 8.80 -4.49
C VAL A 125 -6.22 7.67 -3.68
N GLY A 126 -7.54 7.71 -3.48
CA GLY A 126 -8.26 6.67 -2.74
C GLY A 126 -8.17 5.29 -3.41
N SER A 127 -8.45 5.21 -4.70
CA SER A 127 -8.40 3.95 -5.46
C SER A 127 -6.99 3.39 -5.58
N LEU A 128 -5.98 4.23 -5.80
CA LEU A 128 -4.58 3.81 -5.86
C LEU A 128 -4.07 3.30 -4.51
N SER A 129 -4.40 4.00 -3.42
CA SER A 129 -4.09 3.54 -2.07
C SER A 129 -4.75 2.21 -1.76
N LEU A 130 -6.02 2.07 -2.14
CA LEU A 130 -6.78 0.84 -1.93
C LEU A 130 -6.17 -0.35 -2.66
N LEU A 131 -5.65 -0.17 -3.89
CA LEU A 131 -4.92 -1.23 -4.59
C LEU A 131 -3.75 -1.77 -3.78
N ALA A 132 -2.92 -0.88 -3.21
CA ALA A 132 -1.78 -1.31 -2.39
C ALA A 132 -2.24 -1.98 -1.09
N VAL A 133 -3.28 -1.47 -0.45
CA VAL A 133 -3.85 -2.06 0.78
C VAL A 133 -4.43 -3.45 0.51
N ILE A 134 -5.12 -3.67 -0.62
CA ILE A 134 -5.65 -4.98 -1.01
C ILE A 134 -4.52 -5.99 -1.20
N GLU A 135 -3.50 -5.62 -1.97
CA GLU A 135 -2.38 -6.51 -2.23
C GLU A 135 -1.63 -6.86 -0.94
N TYR A 136 -1.47 -5.88 -0.05
CA TYR A 136 -0.86 -6.11 1.25
C TYR A 136 -1.74 -6.98 2.16
N ALA A 137 -3.04 -6.74 2.19
CA ALA A 137 -4.01 -7.54 2.95
C ALA A 137 -3.99 -9.02 2.54
N ARG A 138 -3.89 -9.28 1.23
CA ARG A 138 -3.73 -10.63 0.69
C ARG A 138 -2.47 -11.31 1.21
N MET A 139 -1.33 -10.60 1.25
CA MET A 139 -0.05 -11.13 1.77
C MET A 139 -0.10 -11.42 3.27
N LEU A 140 -0.90 -10.66 4.02
CA LEU A 140 -1.13 -10.87 5.44
C LEU A 140 -2.23 -11.90 5.73
N SER A 141 -2.87 -12.47 4.70
CA SER A 141 -4.04 -13.37 4.83
C SER A 141 -5.23 -12.71 5.53
N CYS A 142 -5.37 -11.39 5.41
CA CYS A 142 -6.55 -10.69 5.88
C CYS A 142 -7.73 -10.97 4.93
N SER A 143 -8.90 -11.23 5.48
CA SER A 143 -10.13 -11.49 4.70
C SER A 143 -10.91 -10.22 4.38
N ARG A 144 -10.68 -9.11 5.10
CA ARG A 144 -11.39 -7.86 4.92
C ARG A 144 -10.52 -6.64 5.18
N ILE A 145 -10.93 -5.52 4.60
CA ILE A 145 -10.40 -4.18 4.84
C ILE A 145 -11.47 -3.38 5.56
N GLU A 146 -11.10 -2.60 6.53
CA GLU A 146 -11.96 -1.70 7.29
C GLU A 146 -11.43 -0.27 7.20
N VAL A 147 -12.29 0.73 7.11
CA VAL A 147 -11.91 2.14 7.24
C VAL A 147 -12.18 2.56 8.67
N GLN A 148 -11.14 3.07 9.33
CA GLN A 148 -11.24 3.52 10.71
C GLN A 148 -11.78 4.96 10.75
N GLN A 149 -12.94 5.15 11.39
CA GLN A 149 -13.54 6.47 11.67
C GLN A 149 -13.48 7.40 10.43
N PRO A 150 -14.13 7.02 9.31
CA PRO A 150 -14.13 7.86 8.12
C PRO A 150 -14.83 9.20 8.42
N ASP A 151 -14.27 10.29 7.89
CA ASP A 151 -14.99 11.55 7.85
C ASP A 151 -16.32 11.35 7.08
N PRO A 152 -17.45 11.82 7.61
CA PRO A 152 -18.75 11.69 6.94
C PRO A 152 -18.76 12.25 5.51
N GLY A 153 -17.98 13.29 5.24
CA GLY A 153 -17.86 13.91 3.92
C GLY A 153 -17.17 13.02 2.88
N VAL A 154 -16.33 12.06 3.30
CA VAL A 154 -15.63 11.14 2.40
C VAL A 154 -16.27 9.76 2.31
N GLU A 155 -17.29 9.47 3.09
CA GLU A 155 -17.98 8.18 3.05
C GLU A 155 -18.49 7.79 1.64
N PRO A 156 -19.12 8.70 0.85
CA PRO A 156 -19.55 8.39 -0.51
C PRO A 156 -18.42 7.88 -1.40
N LEU A 157 -17.19 8.38 -1.18
CA LEU A 157 -16.00 7.88 -1.90
C LEU A 157 -15.74 6.40 -1.55
N TYR A 158 -15.76 6.03 -0.27
CA TYR A 158 -15.55 4.63 0.11
C TYR A 158 -16.62 3.70 -0.41
N LEU A 159 -17.89 4.13 -0.38
CA LEU A 159 -18.99 3.37 -0.97
C LEU A 159 -18.79 3.16 -2.47
N SER A 160 -18.34 4.19 -3.20
CA SER A 160 -18.01 4.08 -4.63
C SER A 160 -16.81 3.16 -4.91
N LEU A 161 -15.92 2.97 -3.94
CA LEU A 161 -14.79 2.05 -4.00
C LEU A 161 -15.17 0.60 -3.64
N GLY A 162 -16.45 0.33 -3.31
CA GLY A 162 -16.95 -1.01 -3.01
C GLY A 162 -16.99 -1.36 -1.52
N PHE A 163 -16.80 -0.41 -0.62
CA PHE A 163 -17.05 -0.61 0.80
C PHE A 163 -18.56 -0.65 1.06
N VAL A 164 -18.94 -1.42 2.06
CA VAL A 164 -20.33 -1.50 2.56
C VAL A 164 -20.36 -1.31 4.07
N ARG A 165 -21.49 -0.84 4.61
CA ARG A 165 -21.67 -0.81 6.06
C ARG A 165 -21.99 -2.19 6.59
N ASP A 166 -21.22 -2.63 7.59
CA ASP A 166 -21.55 -3.85 8.33
C ASP A 166 -22.65 -3.58 9.39
N PRO A 167 -23.17 -4.62 10.04
CA PRO A 167 -24.20 -4.45 11.09
C PRO A 167 -23.76 -3.57 12.28
N ALA A 168 -22.47 -3.39 12.49
CA ALA A 168 -21.91 -2.51 13.50
C ALA A 168 -21.69 -1.06 12.99
N GLY A 169 -22.12 -0.75 11.74
CA GLY A 169 -21.99 0.56 11.11
C GLY A 169 -20.59 0.88 10.57
N ARG A 170 -19.66 -0.08 10.54
CA ARG A 170 -18.31 0.12 10.03
C ARG A 170 -18.28 -0.02 8.51
N LEU A 171 -17.44 0.77 7.84
CA LEU A 171 -17.18 0.59 6.42
C LEU A 171 -16.18 -0.55 6.22
N VAL A 172 -16.62 -1.62 5.60
CA VAL A 172 -15.84 -2.84 5.37
C VAL A 172 -15.90 -3.27 3.92
N MET A 173 -14.84 -3.92 3.45
CA MET A 173 -14.76 -4.51 2.12
C MET A 173 -14.05 -5.86 2.20
N PRO A 174 -14.60 -6.95 1.61
CA PRO A 174 -13.92 -8.23 1.52
C PRO A 174 -12.71 -8.13 0.59
N VAL A 175 -11.56 -8.70 0.99
CA VAL A 175 -10.33 -8.70 0.17
C VAL A 175 -10.50 -9.51 -1.13
N GLY A 176 -11.41 -10.48 -1.15
CA GLY A 176 -11.73 -11.30 -2.33
C GLY A 176 -12.79 -10.71 -3.28
N ALA A 177 -13.48 -9.63 -2.88
CA ALA A 177 -14.59 -9.08 -3.67
C ALA A 177 -14.16 -8.35 -4.95
N ILE A 178 -12.88 -8.02 -5.07
CA ILE A 178 -12.33 -7.45 -6.31
C ILE A 178 -11.82 -8.62 -7.18
N ASN A 179 -12.77 -9.41 -7.64
CA ASN A 179 -12.54 -10.27 -8.79
C ASN A 179 -12.47 -9.39 -10.05
N GLU A 180 -11.59 -9.74 -10.96
CA GLU A 180 -11.29 -9.03 -12.21
C GLU A 180 -12.47 -8.64 -13.15
N PRO A 181 -13.76 -8.97 -12.93
CA PRO A 181 -14.80 -8.67 -13.92
C PRO A 181 -15.13 -7.18 -14.10
N THR A 182 -14.81 -6.30 -13.15
CA THR A 182 -15.01 -4.85 -13.36
C THR A 182 -13.96 -4.26 -14.32
N ILE A 183 -12.92 -5.02 -14.65
CA ILE A 183 -11.86 -4.63 -15.60
C ILE A 183 -12.21 -5.06 -17.03
N ALA A 184 -13.07 -6.06 -17.21
CA ALA A 184 -13.38 -6.65 -18.52
C ALA A 184 -14.29 -5.81 -19.41
N GLN A 185 -14.80 -4.68 -18.95
CA GLN A 185 -15.68 -3.80 -19.76
C GLN A 185 -14.97 -2.63 -20.44
N ILE A 186 -13.63 -2.54 -20.36
CA ILE A 186 -12.89 -1.47 -21.03
C ILE A 186 -12.04 -2.08 -22.14
N SER A 187 -12.42 -1.76 -23.38
CA SER A 187 -11.90 -2.18 -24.67
C SER A 187 -10.39 -2.44 -24.76
N GLU A 188 -10.05 -3.49 -25.50
CA GLU A 188 -8.70 -3.83 -25.99
C GLU A 188 -8.12 -2.67 -26.80
N VAL A 189 -7.13 -1.99 -26.27
CA VAL A 189 -6.27 -1.07 -27.04
C VAL A 189 -4.91 -1.74 -27.18
N PRO A 190 -4.36 -1.86 -28.40
CA PRO A 190 -3.09 -2.53 -28.64
C PRO A 190 -1.94 -1.74 -28.00
N MET A 191 -1.23 -2.38 -27.07
CA MET A 191 -0.06 -1.82 -26.39
C MET A 191 1.20 -1.99 -27.23
N ASN A 192 1.84 -0.88 -27.58
CA ASN A 192 3.16 -0.86 -28.25
C ASN A 192 4.36 -0.96 -27.26
N TYR A 193 4.13 -1.34 -26.01
CA TYR A 193 5.21 -1.63 -25.04
C TYR A 193 5.03 -3.03 -24.50
N SER A 194 6.07 -3.85 -24.60
CA SER A 194 6.07 -5.21 -24.07
C SER A 194 5.76 -5.16 -22.55
N ALA A 195 4.61 -5.70 -22.17
CA ALA A 195 4.21 -5.83 -20.76
C ALA A 195 5.29 -6.54 -19.91
N SER A 196 6.07 -7.41 -20.54
CA SER A 196 7.23 -8.10 -19.96
C SER A 196 8.35 -7.14 -19.53
N SER A 197 8.68 -6.13 -20.36
CA SER A 197 9.75 -5.16 -20.04
C SER A 197 9.36 -4.24 -18.88
N ARG A 198 8.11 -3.79 -18.85
CA ARG A 198 7.60 -2.95 -17.73
C ARG A 198 7.57 -3.74 -16.43
N LYS A 199 7.08 -4.97 -16.45
CA LYS A 199 7.10 -5.86 -15.27
C LYS A 199 8.52 -6.08 -14.76
N ALA A 200 9.50 -6.33 -15.64
CA ALA A 200 10.91 -6.48 -15.26
C ALA A 200 11.48 -5.21 -14.62
N ALA A 201 11.15 -4.03 -15.13
CA ALA A 201 11.57 -2.75 -14.57
C ALA A 201 10.98 -2.52 -13.18
N LEU A 202 9.69 -2.84 -12.97
CA LEU A 202 9.03 -2.75 -11.67
C LEU A 202 9.68 -3.72 -10.67
N ILE A 203 9.90 -4.98 -11.04
CA ILE A 203 10.59 -5.96 -10.20
C ILE A 203 11.95 -5.41 -9.77
N LYS A 204 12.77 -4.95 -10.70
CA LYS A 204 14.10 -4.40 -10.40
C LYS A 204 14.03 -3.23 -9.43
N ARG A 205 13.11 -2.29 -9.65
CA ARG A 205 12.93 -1.11 -8.80
C ARG A 205 12.53 -1.50 -7.37
N TYR A 206 11.47 -2.29 -7.21
CA TYR A 206 10.95 -2.63 -5.88
C TYR A 206 11.83 -3.64 -5.14
N THR A 207 12.58 -4.49 -5.84
CA THR A 207 13.64 -5.31 -5.22
C THR A 207 14.75 -4.42 -4.64
N ALA A 208 15.21 -3.42 -5.39
CA ALA A 208 16.21 -2.47 -4.91
C ALA A 208 15.71 -1.67 -3.69
N GLU A 209 14.44 -1.24 -3.70
CA GLU A 209 13.79 -0.58 -2.57
C GLU A 209 13.77 -1.49 -1.33
N ALA A 210 13.33 -2.75 -1.48
CA ALA A 210 13.28 -3.69 -0.37
C ALA A 210 14.67 -3.96 0.23
N ILE A 211 15.71 -4.06 -0.61
CA ILE A 211 17.09 -4.22 -0.17
C ILE A 211 17.57 -2.97 0.61
N ALA A 212 17.29 -1.78 0.08
CA ALA A 212 17.67 -0.53 0.74
C ALA A 212 17.03 -0.36 2.12
N LEU A 213 15.74 -0.70 2.23
CA LEU A 213 14.99 -0.64 3.49
C LEU A 213 15.39 -1.74 4.49
N ALA A 214 15.89 -2.86 4.00
CA ALA A 214 16.36 -3.96 4.85
C ALA A 214 17.70 -3.64 5.56
N GLY A 215 18.44 -2.65 5.08
CA GLY A 215 19.79 -2.34 5.56
C GLY A 215 20.81 -3.41 5.19
N GLU A 216 21.75 -3.71 6.12
CA GLU A 216 22.73 -4.76 5.90
C GLU A 216 22.06 -6.15 5.87
N ILE A 217 22.15 -6.82 4.72
CA ILE A 217 21.64 -8.17 4.51
C ILE A 217 22.76 -9.06 3.94
N THR A 218 22.66 -10.35 4.26
CA THR A 218 23.57 -11.35 3.70
C THR A 218 23.24 -11.64 2.22
N ASP A 219 24.20 -12.18 1.46
CA ASP A 219 23.97 -12.56 0.06
C ASP A 219 22.83 -13.58 -0.08
N GLN A 220 22.69 -14.49 0.87
CA GLN A 220 21.58 -15.44 0.89
C GLN A 220 20.22 -14.72 1.03
N GLN A 221 20.14 -13.71 1.88
CA GLN A 221 18.92 -12.91 2.04
C GLN A 221 18.62 -12.08 0.81
N ARG A 222 19.65 -11.50 0.17
CA ARG A 222 19.51 -10.80 -1.10
C ARG A 222 18.94 -11.72 -2.17
N HIS A 223 19.49 -12.93 -2.29
CA HIS A 223 18.99 -13.92 -3.23
C HIS A 223 17.52 -14.30 -2.97
N ILE A 224 17.14 -14.51 -1.70
CA ILE A 224 15.74 -14.77 -1.33
C ILE A 224 14.82 -13.63 -1.75
N LEU A 225 15.23 -12.36 -1.56
CA LEU A 225 14.47 -11.20 -1.99
C LEU A 225 14.29 -11.16 -3.50
N GLU A 226 15.37 -11.35 -4.24
CA GLU A 226 15.35 -11.35 -5.72
C GLU A 226 14.43 -12.45 -6.28
N VAL A 227 14.47 -13.66 -5.70
CA VAL A 227 13.58 -14.76 -6.07
C VAL A 227 12.13 -14.41 -5.74
N ALA A 228 11.84 -13.89 -4.54
CA ALA A 228 10.49 -13.51 -4.13
C ALA A 228 9.86 -12.47 -5.06
N PHE A 229 10.62 -11.46 -5.49
CA PHE A 229 10.14 -10.46 -6.44
C PHE A 229 10.01 -10.99 -7.88
N ARG A 230 10.87 -11.92 -8.30
CA ARG A 230 10.84 -12.50 -9.64
C ARG A 230 9.68 -13.48 -9.82
N GLU A 231 9.46 -14.36 -8.84
CA GLU A 231 8.44 -15.40 -8.92
C GLU A 231 7.03 -14.88 -8.57
N GLY A 232 6.92 -13.65 -8.03
CA GLY A 232 5.63 -13.11 -7.61
C GLY A 232 5.08 -13.86 -6.41
N ARG A 233 3.74 -13.78 -6.23
CA ARG A 233 3.02 -14.26 -5.05
C ARG A 233 2.48 -15.67 -5.10
N GLU A 234 2.81 -16.44 -6.09
CA GLU A 234 2.22 -17.78 -6.28
C GLU A 234 2.56 -18.77 -5.16
N LYS A 235 3.50 -18.41 -4.25
CA LYS A 235 3.79 -19.22 -3.06
C LYS A 235 3.04 -18.67 -1.86
N GLU A 236 2.31 -19.57 -1.19
CA GLU A 236 1.47 -19.33 -0.02
C GLU A 236 2.09 -18.38 1.02
N PRO A 237 1.25 -17.60 1.76
CA PRO A 237 1.71 -16.81 2.91
C PRO A 237 2.28 -17.75 3.97
N GLY A 238 3.51 -18.02 3.92
CA GLY A 238 4.18 -19.01 4.76
C GLY A 238 5.43 -19.59 4.13
N GLY A 239 5.71 -19.26 2.86
CA GLY A 239 6.88 -19.75 2.14
C GLY A 239 8.22 -19.40 2.81
N ILE A 240 9.26 -19.25 2.03
CA ILE A 240 10.66 -19.06 2.48
C ILE A 240 10.82 -17.94 3.55
N LEU A 241 9.91 -16.97 3.58
CA LEU A 241 9.89 -15.85 4.54
C LEU A 241 8.98 -16.07 5.76
N ALA A 242 8.33 -17.22 5.88
CA ALA A 242 7.49 -17.56 7.03
C ALA A 242 8.38 -17.87 8.25
N GLY A 243 8.43 -16.93 9.19
CA GLY A 243 8.99 -17.17 10.52
C GLY A 243 7.93 -17.69 11.49
N PRO A 244 8.31 -18.15 12.70
CA PRO A 244 7.37 -18.59 13.71
C PRO A 244 6.36 -17.48 14.02
N ARG A 245 5.07 -17.84 14.15
CA ARG A 245 3.98 -16.90 14.46
C ARG A 245 4.29 -16.18 15.77
N SER A 246 4.29 -14.86 15.77
CA SER A 246 4.46 -14.07 16.97
C SER A 246 3.21 -14.14 17.85
N GLY A 247 3.39 -14.28 19.15
CA GLY A 247 2.37 -14.00 20.14
C GLY A 247 1.85 -12.55 20.04
N PRO A 248 0.84 -12.19 20.82
CA PRO A 248 0.23 -10.88 20.79
C PRO A 248 1.31 -9.80 21.05
N ILE A 249 1.36 -8.78 20.19
CA ILE A 249 2.14 -7.58 20.42
C ILE A 249 1.20 -6.61 21.16
N ASP A 250 1.67 -6.09 22.27
CA ASP A 250 0.96 -5.11 23.06
C ASP A 250 0.98 -3.76 22.34
N TYR A 251 -0.20 -3.22 22.00
CA TYR A 251 -0.38 -2.00 21.20
C TYR A 251 -1.01 -0.86 22.02
N GLU A 252 -0.84 -0.85 23.34
CA GLU A 252 -1.42 0.19 24.21
C GLU A 252 -1.10 1.62 23.77
N TRP A 253 0.03 1.84 23.10
CA TRP A 253 0.41 3.15 22.57
C TRP A 253 -0.46 3.63 21.37
N TYR A 254 -1.30 2.75 20.81
CA TYR A 254 -2.20 3.08 19.69
C TYR A 254 -3.60 3.49 20.13
N THR A 255 -3.95 3.19 21.37
CA THR A 255 -5.19 3.64 21.99
C THR A 255 -4.94 5.04 22.54
N GLY A 256 -4.98 6.06 21.66
CA GLY A 256 -5.00 7.45 22.09
C GLY A 256 -6.29 7.75 22.83
N ASP A 257 -6.46 7.23 24.02
CA ASP A 257 -7.37 7.78 25.00
C ASP A 257 -6.73 9.07 25.53
N SER A 258 -6.97 10.14 24.79
CA SER A 258 -6.86 11.49 25.33
C SER A 258 -7.92 11.62 26.41
N LYS A 259 -7.52 11.52 27.66
CA LYS A 259 -8.29 12.07 28.75
C LYS A 259 -8.26 13.58 28.68
#